data_81bedb22c2d40bafb1c5e1d548debb36
#
_entry.id   81bedb22c2d40bafb1c5e1d548debb36
#
_cell.length_a   1.000
_cell.length_b   1.000
_cell.length_c   1.000
_cell.angle_alpha   90.00
_cell.angle_beta   90.00
_cell.angle_gamma   90.00
#
_symmetry.space_group_name_H-M   'P 1'
#
loop_
_entity.id
_entity.type
_entity.pdbx_description
1 polymer ?
#
loop_
_entity_poly.entity_id
_entity_poly.type
_entity_poly.pdbx_seq_one_letter_code
_entity_poly.pdbx_strand_id
1 'polypeptide(L)'
;MIREINVSEITAAIKEMCIQANHFLSPDMDKALKAATVNEESPLGKKILNQLQENLKIAGEDMIPICQDTGMAVFFIEIGQDVYFTGGVLEDAINEGVRQGYTDGYLRKSVVKDPLIRENTKDNTPAVIHYSIVSGDKVKITFAPKGFGSENMSRVFMLKPADGIEGVKNAILTAVSDAGPNACPPMVVGVGVGGTFEKCAIMAKKALTREAGAHSDIEYVAELEKEMLEKINNLGIGPGGLGGSTTALAVNINTYPTHIAGLPVAVNICCHVNRHVVKEL
;
A
#
# COMPACT_ATOMS: atom_id res chain seq x y z
N MET A 1 -2.82 -26.75 -20.02
CA MET A 1 -1.61 -26.69 -20.91
C MET A 1 -0.60 -25.82 -20.19
N ILE A 2 0.64 -26.28 -20.07
CA ILE A 2 1.67 -25.46 -19.40
C ILE A 2 1.98 -24.24 -20.27
N ARG A 3 1.95 -23.06 -19.68
CA ARG A 3 2.32 -21.80 -20.32
C ARG A 3 3.73 -21.42 -19.91
N GLU A 4 4.60 -21.21 -20.89
CA GLU A 4 5.94 -20.72 -20.66
C GLU A 4 5.95 -19.18 -20.66
N ILE A 5 6.60 -18.59 -19.65
CA ILE A 5 6.84 -17.14 -19.57
C ILE A 5 8.34 -16.94 -19.41
N ASN A 6 8.96 -16.19 -20.30
CA ASN A 6 10.35 -15.82 -20.15
C ASN A 6 10.47 -14.73 -19.07
N VAL A 7 11.39 -14.92 -18.12
CA VAL A 7 11.56 -13.97 -17.01
C VAL A 7 11.96 -12.56 -17.46
N SER A 8 12.46 -12.39 -18.69
CA SER A 8 12.72 -11.07 -19.26
C SER A 8 11.43 -10.24 -19.45
N GLU A 9 10.28 -10.90 -19.67
CA GLU A 9 8.97 -10.24 -19.72
C GLU A 9 8.58 -9.69 -18.35
N ILE A 10 8.89 -10.44 -17.28
CA ILE A 10 8.72 -9.99 -15.89
C ILE A 10 9.59 -8.77 -15.61
N THR A 11 10.87 -8.82 -15.98
CA THR A 11 11.81 -7.68 -15.83
C THR A 11 11.27 -6.42 -16.50
N ALA A 12 10.84 -6.52 -17.75
CA ALA A 12 10.30 -5.40 -18.51
C ALA A 12 9.02 -4.84 -17.87
N ALA A 13 8.10 -5.73 -17.47
CA ALA A 13 6.86 -5.35 -16.80
C ALA A 13 7.12 -4.58 -15.49
N ILE A 14 8.01 -5.09 -14.64
CA ILE A 14 8.34 -4.48 -13.35
C ILE A 14 9.03 -3.13 -13.52
N LYS A 15 9.95 -2.99 -14.48
CA LYS A 15 10.56 -1.71 -14.83
C LYS A 15 9.50 -0.64 -15.11
N GLU A 16 8.55 -0.95 -15.98
CA GLU A 16 7.46 -0.04 -16.34
C GLU A 16 6.58 0.30 -15.12
N MET A 17 6.21 -0.71 -14.31
CA MET A 17 5.39 -0.53 -13.12
C MET A 17 6.07 0.39 -12.09
N CYS A 18 7.38 0.27 -11.90
CA CYS A 18 8.15 1.14 -10.99
C CYS A 18 8.08 2.61 -11.42
N ILE A 19 8.24 2.87 -12.72
CA ILE A 19 8.16 4.24 -13.27
C ILE A 19 6.71 4.74 -13.15
N GLN A 20 5.75 3.98 -13.67
CA GLN A 20 4.34 4.37 -13.67
C GLN A 20 3.82 4.73 -12.28
N ALA A 21 4.02 3.85 -11.29
CA ALA A 21 3.50 4.06 -9.95
C ALA A 21 4.09 5.29 -9.26
N ASN A 22 5.31 5.70 -9.60
CA ASN A 22 5.96 6.82 -8.95
C ASN A 22 5.68 8.18 -9.61
N HIS A 23 5.14 8.18 -10.84
CA HIS A 23 4.83 9.41 -11.58
C HIS A 23 3.32 9.66 -11.69
N PHE A 24 2.50 8.60 -11.60
CA PHE A 24 1.05 8.71 -11.72
C PHE A 24 0.37 8.03 -10.54
N LEU A 25 -0.58 8.73 -9.95
CA LEU A 25 -1.48 8.13 -8.97
C LEU A 25 -2.55 7.30 -9.69
N SER A 26 -3.02 6.23 -9.04
CA SER A 26 -4.10 5.41 -9.61
C SER A 26 -5.42 6.22 -9.71
N PRO A 27 -6.28 5.93 -10.69
CA PRO A 27 -7.51 6.69 -10.93
C PRO A 27 -8.46 6.74 -9.73
N ASP A 28 -8.53 5.66 -8.94
CA ASP A 28 -9.33 5.59 -7.71
C ASP A 28 -8.84 6.57 -6.64
N MET A 29 -7.53 6.64 -6.45
CA MET A 29 -6.91 7.58 -5.50
C MET A 29 -7.05 9.04 -5.94
N ASP A 30 -6.88 9.33 -7.23
CA ASP A 30 -7.13 10.67 -7.78
C ASP A 30 -8.59 11.09 -7.56
N LYS A 31 -9.53 10.20 -7.83
CA LYS A 31 -10.96 10.42 -7.56
C LYS A 31 -11.23 10.64 -6.07
N ALA A 32 -10.61 9.85 -5.19
CA ALA A 32 -10.78 9.99 -3.74
C ALA A 32 -10.24 11.35 -3.23
N LEU A 33 -9.07 11.80 -3.71
CA LEU A 33 -8.52 13.11 -3.36
C LEU A 33 -9.38 14.27 -3.86
N LYS A 34 -9.92 14.18 -5.08
CA LYS A 34 -10.85 15.18 -5.62
C LYS A 34 -12.13 15.26 -4.79
N ALA A 35 -12.72 14.13 -4.44
CA ALA A 35 -13.90 14.08 -3.59
C ALA A 35 -13.61 14.64 -2.18
N ALA A 36 -12.45 14.29 -1.61
CA ALA A 36 -12.00 14.82 -0.33
C ALA A 36 -11.89 16.35 -0.34
N THR A 37 -11.36 16.93 -1.41
CA THR A 37 -11.24 18.41 -1.55
C THR A 37 -12.60 19.12 -1.54
N VAL A 38 -13.60 18.50 -2.16
CA VAL A 38 -14.98 19.05 -2.15
C VAL A 38 -15.59 18.99 -0.76
N ASN A 39 -15.42 17.85 -0.08
CA ASN A 39 -16.08 17.55 1.19
C ASN A 39 -15.34 18.08 2.43
N GLU A 40 -14.05 18.44 2.31
CA GLU A 40 -13.28 18.98 3.43
C GLU A 40 -13.93 20.27 3.97
N GLU A 41 -14.06 20.37 5.29
CA GLU A 41 -14.68 21.53 5.94
C GLU A 41 -13.68 22.63 6.27
N SER A 42 -12.43 22.27 6.59
CA SER A 42 -11.38 23.23 6.91
C SER A 42 -10.90 23.99 5.69
N PRO A 43 -10.91 25.35 5.69
CA PRO A 43 -10.33 26.12 4.60
C PRO A 43 -8.84 25.84 4.37
N LEU A 44 -8.09 25.58 5.45
CA LEU A 44 -6.68 25.19 5.36
C LEU A 44 -6.55 23.78 4.79
N GLY A 45 -7.39 22.84 5.24
CA GLY A 45 -7.44 21.49 4.70
C GLY A 45 -7.72 21.45 3.20
N LYS A 46 -8.70 22.25 2.72
CA LYS A 46 -8.98 22.42 1.29
C LYS A 46 -7.77 22.94 0.51
N LYS A 47 -7.07 23.93 1.07
CA LYS A 47 -5.86 24.48 0.44
C LYS A 47 -4.77 23.42 0.29
N ILE A 48 -4.56 22.60 1.33
CA ILE A 48 -3.58 21.52 1.30
C ILE A 48 -3.97 20.48 0.24
N LEU A 49 -5.22 20.01 0.22
CA LEU A 49 -5.70 19.05 -0.76
C LEU A 49 -5.56 19.56 -2.21
N ASN A 50 -5.81 20.85 -2.44
CA ASN A 50 -5.56 21.47 -3.75
C ASN A 50 -4.07 21.44 -4.12
N GLN A 51 -3.17 21.75 -3.18
CA GLN A 51 -1.72 21.66 -3.41
C GLN A 51 -1.27 20.23 -3.73
N LEU A 52 -1.85 19.21 -3.07
CA LEU A 52 -1.59 17.82 -3.39
C LEU A 52 -2.00 17.46 -4.83
N GLN A 53 -3.18 17.93 -5.27
CA GLN A 53 -3.64 17.70 -6.64
C GLN A 53 -2.76 18.44 -7.67
N GLU A 54 -2.34 19.67 -7.38
CA GLU A 54 -1.40 20.41 -8.22
C GLU A 54 -0.06 19.67 -8.35
N ASN A 55 0.46 19.15 -7.24
CA ASN A 55 1.66 18.31 -7.24
C ASN A 55 1.52 17.08 -8.13
N LEU A 56 0.37 16.38 -8.08
CA LEU A 56 0.11 15.23 -8.95
C LEU A 56 0.11 15.60 -10.44
N LYS A 57 -0.47 16.76 -10.76
CA LYS A 57 -0.49 17.28 -12.13
C LYS A 57 0.92 17.57 -12.63
N ILE A 58 1.72 18.32 -11.86
CA ILE A 58 3.11 18.65 -12.19
C ILE A 58 3.94 17.36 -12.34
N ALA A 59 3.80 16.40 -11.41
CA ALA A 59 4.53 15.14 -11.45
C ALA A 59 4.27 14.37 -12.76
N GLY A 60 3.01 14.29 -13.19
CA GLY A 60 2.64 13.60 -14.42
C GLY A 60 3.03 14.34 -15.71
N GLU A 61 2.92 15.68 -15.73
CA GLU A 61 3.29 16.50 -16.90
C GLU A 61 4.79 16.58 -17.12
N ASP A 62 5.57 16.74 -16.05
CA ASP A 62 7.02 16.93 -16.12
C ASP A 62 7.79 15.61 -15.94
N MET A 63 7.10 14.48 -15.75
CA MET A 63 7.71 13.17 -15.46
C MET A 63 8.68 13.23 -14.28
N ILE A 64 8.24 13.87 -13.19
CA ILE A 64 8.95 13.98 -11.93
C ILE A 64 8.25 13.08 -10.90
N PRO A 65 8.98 12.33 -10.05
CA PRO A 65 8.34 11.52 -9.01
C PRO A 65 7.41 12.35 -8.10
N ILE A 66 6.22 11.81 -7.79
CA ILE A 66 5.20 12.48 -6.98
C ILE A 66 5.73 12.90 -5.59
N CYS A 67 6.67 12.13 -5.06
CA CYS A 67 7.24 12.33 -3.72
C CYS A 67 8.74 12.02 -3.77
N GLN A 68 9.52 12.66 -2.89
CA GLN A 68 10.93 12.35 -2.68
C GLN A 68 11.15 10.93 -2.10
N ASP A 69 10.16 10.38 -1.39
CA ASP A 69 10.18 8.98 -0.96
C ASP A 69 9.46 8.12 -2.01
N THR A 70 10.23 7.57 -2.92
CA THR A 70 9.73 6.66 -3.95
C THR A 70 9.61 5.22 -3.45
N GLY A 71 9.87 5.01 -2.18
CA GLY A 71 9.55 3.82 -1.41
C GLY A 71 10.46 2.63 -1.62
N MET A 72 10.23 1.61 -0.81
CA MET A 72 10.74 0.26 -1.01
C MET A 72 9.78 -0.51 -1.92
N ALA A 73 10.30 -1.25 -2.88
CA ALA A 73 9.49 -2.02 -3.81
C ALA A 73 8.84 -3.21 -3.09
N VAL A 74 7.50 -3.27 -3.07
CA VAL A 74 6.73 -4.39 -2.52
C VAL A 74 5.88 -4.99 -3.63
N PHE A 75 5.94 -6.30 -3.78
CA PHE A 75 5.18 -7.05 -4.77
C PHE A 75 4.29 -8.10 -4.13
N PHE A 76 3.08 -8.24 -4.66
CA PHE A 76 2.23 -9.41 -4.49
C PHE A 76 2.10 -10.06 -5.87
N ILE A 77 2.60 -11.29 -6.00
CA ILE A 77 2.63 -12.02 -7.26
C ILE A 77 1.79 -13.27 -7.13
N GLU A 78 0.70 -13.32 -7.90
CA GLU A 78 -0.17 -14.48 -8.04
C GLU A 78 0.28 -15.26 -9.28
N ILE A 79 0.79 -16.48 -9.07
CA ILE A 79 1.33 -17.32 -10.14
C ILE A 79 0.34 -18.42 -10.43
N GLY A 80 -0.12 -18.49 -11.67
CA GLY A 80 -0.95 -19.59 -12.14
C GLY A 80 -0.22 -20.93 -12.02
N GLN A 81 -0.91 -21.95 -11.54
CA GLN A 81 -0.35 -23.29 -11.32
C GLN A 81 0.21 -23.91 -12.61
N ASP A 82 -0.29 -23.52 -13.77
CA ASP A 82 0.12 -24.00 -15.09
C ASP A 82 1.22 -23.11 -15.74
N VAL A 83 1.86 -22.22 -14.98
CA VAL A 83 2.96 -21.37 -15.46
C VAL A 83 4.31 -22.04 -15.21
N TYR A 84 5.18 -22.00 -16.22
CA TYR A 84 6.57 -22.40 -16.14
C TYR A 84 7.47 -21.23 -16.57
N PHE A 85 8.38 -20.81 -15.67
CA PHE A 85 9.31 -19.74 -15.99
C PHE A 85 10.57 -20.25 -16.68
N THR A 86 10.97 -19.56 -17.76
CA THR A 86 12.18 -19.83 -18.53
C THR A 86 13.10 -18.60 -18.57
N GLY A 87 14.34 -18.79 -18.94
CA GLY A 87 15.30 -17.69 -19.16
C GLY A 87 16.05 -17.21 -17.92
N GLY A 88 15.79 -17.76 -16.72
CA GLY A 88 16.52 -17.40 -15.50
C GLY A 88 15.72 -17.62 -14.21
N VAL A 89 16.24 -17.07 -13.12
CA VAL A 89 15.58 -17.11 -11.81
C VAL A 89 14.58 -15.96 -11.71
N LEU A 90 13.33 -16.28 -11.33
CA LEU A 90 12.24 -15.29 -11.25
C LEU A 90 12.57 -14.12 -10.31
N GLU A 91 13.13 -14.41 -9.14
CA GLU A 91 13.44 -13.38 -8.14
C GLU A 91 14.54 -12.44 -8.62
N ASP A 92 15.55 -12.96 -9.35
CA ASP A 92 16.60 -12.15 -9.96
C ASP A 92 16.03 -11.21 -11.03
N ALA A 93 15.10 -11.71 -11.85
CA ALA A 93 14.41 -10.92 -12.87
C ALA A 93 13.55 -9.80 -12.29
N ILE A 94 12.87 -10.07 -11.16
CA ILE A 94 12.10 -9.06 -10.42
C ILE A 94 13.03 -7.96 -9.91
N ASN A 95 14.13 -8.33 -9.25
CA ASN A 95 15.09 -7.37 -8.74
C ASN A 95 15.78 -6.58 -9.87
N GLU A 96 16.05 -7.21 -11.01
CA GLU A 96 16.56 -6.52 -12.18
C GLU A 96 15.58 -5.48 -12.71
N GLY A 97 14.28 -5.80 -12.78
CA GLY A 97 13.24 -4.86 -13.15
C GLY A 97 13.17 -3.66 -12.21
N VAL A 98 13.29 -3.88 -10.90
CA VAL A 98 13.37 -2.81 -9.89
C VAL A 98 14.61 -1.95 -10.11
N ARG A 99 15.79 -2.55 -10.29
CA ARG A 99 17.05 -1.84 -10.54
C ARG A 99 16.95 -0.91 -11.75
N GLN A 100 16.42 -1.44 -12.85
CA GLN A 100 16.23 -0.66 -14.08
C GLN A 100 15.17 0.44 -13.86
N GLY A 101 14.01 0.13 -13.29
CA GLY A 101 12.93 1.06 -13.07
C GLY A 101 13.33 2.22 -12.16
N TYR A 102 14.04 1.94 -11.06
CA TYR A 102 14.53 2.99 -10.15
C TYR A 102 15.68 3.82 -10.73
N THR A 103 16.43 3.27 -11.68
CA THR A 103 17.49 4.01 -12.37
C THR A 103 16.92 4.89 -13.45
N ASP A 104 16.15 4.32 -14.37
CA ASP A 104 15.63 5.02 -15.55
C ASP A 104 14.50 6.01 -15.21
N GLY A 105 13.74 5.74 -14.13
CA GLY A 105 12.73 6.64 -13.59
C GLY A 105 13.28 7.73 -12.65
N TYR A 106 14.62 7.83 -12.49
CA TYR A 106 15.26 8.79 -11.57
C TYR A 106 14.71 8.71 -10.13
N LEU A 107 14.34 7.50 -9.69
CA LEU A 107 13.75 7.25 -8.40
C LEU A 107 14.83 7.17 -7.30
N ARG A 108 14.46 7.52 -6.07
CA ARG A 108 15.38 7.48 -4.93
C ARG A 108 15.71 6.04 -4.54
N LYS A 109 17.00 5.71 -4.45
CA LYS A 109 17.51 4.42 -3.97
C LYS A 109 17.55 4.48 -2.42
N SER A 110 16.56 3.90 -1.76
CA SER A 110 16.36 4.03 -0.31
C SER A 110 16.70 2.76 0.48
N VAL A 111 17.01 1.65 -0.19
CA VAL A 111 17.28 0.37 0.47
C VAL A 111 18.71 0.34 1.03
N VAL A 112 18.85 -0.16 2.26
CA VAL A 112 20.15 -0.43 2.90
C VAL A 112 20.34 -1.94 3.05
N LYS A 113 21.59 -2.40 2.86
CA LYS A 113 21.96 -3.83 2.89
C LYS A 113 21.74 -4.46 4.26
N ASP A 114 21.99 -3.69 5.28
CA ASP A 114 21.87 -4.12 6.68
C ASP A 114 21.15 -3.02 7.47
N PRO A 115 20.13 -3.36 8.28
CA PRO A 115 19.34 -2.38 8.98
C PRO A 115 20.09 -1.63 10.11
N LEU A 116 21.20 -2.17 10.60
CA LEU A 116 22.00 -1.57 11.67
C LEU A 116 23.23 -0.83 11.12
N ILE A 117 23.96 -1.44 10.17
CA ILE A 117 25.14 -0.83 9.52
C ILE A 117 24.74 0.23 8.49
N ARG A 118 23.59 0.07 7.84
CA ARG A 118 22.92 1.04 6.96
C ARG A 118 23.69 1.47 5.70
N GLU A 119 24.49 0.58 5.16
CA GLU A 119 25.09 0.79 3.85
C GLU A 119 24.03 0.70 2.73
N ASN A 120 23.94 1.74 1.90
CA ASN A 120 22.95 1.79 0.81
C ASN A 120 23.28 0.77 -0.30
N THR A 121 22.28 0.09 -0.85
CA THR A 121 22.44 -0.88 -1.96
C THR A 121 22.73 -0.21 -3.29
N LYS A 122 22.38 1.07 -3.44
CA LYS A 122 22.55 1.95 -4.61
C LYS A 122 21.64 1.62 -5.81
N ASP A 123 20.80 0.62 -5.71
CA ASP A 123 19.92 0.17 -6.79
C ASP A 123 18.46 -0.08 -6.34
N ASN A 124 18.17 0.17 -5.07
CA ASN A 124 16.87 -0.05 -4.42
C ASN A 124 16.41 -1.51 -4.35
N THR A 125 17.34 -2.45 -4.44
CA THR A 125 17.10 -3.88 -4.24
C THR A 125 17.66 -4.36 -2.90
N PRO A 126 17.20 -5.52 -2.35
CA PRO A 126 16.16 -6.37 -2.90
C PRO A 126 14.75 -5.79 -2.69
N ALA A 127 13.82 -6.22 -3.54
CA ALA A 127 12.39 -6.00 -3.33
C ALA A 127 11.85 -6.90 -2.21
N VAL A 128 10.72 -6.53 -1.63
CA VAL A 128 9.92 -7.41 -0.76
C VAL A 128 8.86 -8.09 -1.64
N ILE A 129 8.92 -9.42 -1.73
CA ILE A 129 8.11 -10.18 -2.66
C ILE A 129 7.26 -11.20 -1.90
N HIS A 130 5.96 -11.17 -2.12
CA HIS A 130 5.00 -12.13 -1.60
C HIS A 130 4.42 -12.93 -2.76
N TYR A 131 4.64 -14.25 -2.76
CA TYR A 131 4.11 -15.15 -3.77
C TYR A 131 2.84 -15.87 -3.29
N SER A 132 1.92 -16.10 -4.22
CA SER A 132 0.81 -17.04 -4.05
C SER A 132 0.61 -17.84 -5.32
N ILE A 133 0.28 -19.13 -5.15
CA ILE A 133 -0.08 -20.01 -6.29
C ILE A 133 -1.59 -20.01 -6.40
N VAL A 134 -2.08 -19.77 -7.61
CA VAL A 134 -3.51 -19.74 -7.96
C VAL A 134 -3.80 -20.70 -9.11
N SER A 135 -5.05 -21.01 -9.37
CA SER A 135 -5.43 -21.80 -10.55
C SER A 135 -5.22 -21.00 -11.84
N GLY A 136 -4.91 -21.70 -12.93
CA GLY A 136 -4.76 -21.13 -14.27
C GLY A 136 -3.31 -20.95 -14.71
N ASP A 137 -3.12 -20.15 -15.76
CA ASP A 137 -1.87 -20.00 -16.50
C ASP A 137 -1.40 -18.53 -16.63
N LYS A 138 -1.92 -17.66 -15.77
CA LYS A 138 -1.57 -16.23 -15.76
C LYS A 138 -0.68 -15.89 -14.59
N VAL A 139 0.08 -14.81 -14.74
CA VAL A 139 0.84 -14.20 -13.66
C VAL A 139 0.30 -12.79 -13.43
N LYS A 140 -0.28 -12.56 -12.24
CA LYS A 140 -0.75 -11.25 -11.85
C LYS A 140 0.25 -10.62 -10.88
N ILE A 141 0.80 -9.49 -11.26
CA ILE A 141 1.77 -8.73 -10.47
C ILE A 141 1.08 -7.47 -9.94
N THR A 142 1.02 -7.34 -8.62
CA THR A 142 0.62 -6.10 -7.95
C THR A 142 1.86 -5.46 -7.34
N PHE A 143 2.21 -4.27 -7.77
CA PHE A 143 3.32 -3.48 -7.27
C PHE A 143 2.81 -2.32 -6.41
N ALA A 144 3.42 -2.14 -5.24
CA ALA A 144 3.15 -1.04 -4.34
C ALA A 144 4.48 -0.49 -3.77
N PRO A 145 4.98 0.64 -4.28
CA PRO A 145 6.14 1.29 -3.65
C PRO A 145 5.73 1.87 -2.30
N LYS A 146 6.31 1.36 -1.22
CA LYS A 146 5.94 1.71 0.15
C LYS A 146 6.92 2.68 0.78
N GLY A 147 6.48 3.94 0.95
CA GLY A 147 7.23 4.97 1.66
C GLY A 147 7.30 4.72 3.17
N PHE A 148 8.46 5.02 3.77
CA PHE A 148 8.73 4.64 5.16
C PHE A 148 8.25 5.65 6.19
N GLY A 149 7.94 6.88 5.83
CA GLY A 149 7.31 7.83 6.74
C GLY A 149 6.01 7.26 7.33
N SER A 150 5.13 6.77 6.47
CA SER A 150 3.89 6.12 6.90
C SER A 150 4.07 4.65 7.32
N GLU A 151 5.03 3.92 6.76
CA GLU A 151 5.31 2.53 7.17
C GLU A 151 5.70 2.45 8.65
N ASN A 152 6.54 3.37 9.12
CA ASN A 152 6.97 3.44 10.52
C ASN A 152 5.81 3.67 11.51
N MET A 153 4.67 4.15 11.03
CA MET A 153 3.49 4.40 11.86
C MET A 153 2.58 3.17 12.00
N SER A 154 2.90 2.08 11.29
CA SER A 154 2.12 0.83 11.32
C SER A 154 2.32 0.08 12.64
N ARG A 155 1.31 -0.72 13.02
CA ARG A 155 1.28 -1.45 14.30
C ARG A 155 0.73 -2.87 14.13
N VAL A 156 1.21 -3.79 14.95
CA VAL A 156 0.64 -5.13 15.10
C VAL A 156 0.19 -5.31 16.55
N PHE A 157 -1.01 -5.79 16.73
CA PHE A 157 -1.62 -6.05 18.02
C PHE A 157 -1.99 -7.53 18.12
N MET A 158 -1.59 -8.20 19.20
CA MET A 158 -2.00 -9.56 19.50
C MET A 158 -3.14 -9.49 20.52
N LEU A 159 -4.36 -9.30 20.03
CA LEU A 159 -5.56 -9.18 20.85
C LEU A 159 -6.01 -10.55 21.36
N LYS A 160 -6.84 -10.55 22.41
CA LYS A 160 -7.52 -11.73 22.92
C LYS A 160 -8.88 -11.87 22.22
N PRO A 161 -9.40 -13.09 22.02
CA PRO A 161 -10.74 -13.28 21.46
C PRO A 161 -11.85 -12.52 22.21
N ALA A 162 -11.69 -12.34 23.53
CA ALA A 162 -12.63 -11.59 24.36
C ALA A 162 -12.68 -10.08 24.03
N ASP A 163 -11.65 -9.53 23.42
CA ASP A 163 -11.61 -8.12 23.02
C ASP A 163 -12.57 -7.84 21.84
N GLY A 164 -12.90 -8.88 21.06
CA GLY A 164 -13.89 -8.87 20.00
C GLY A 164 -13.71 -7.76 18.98
N ILE A 165 -14.81 -7.36 18.36
CA ILE A 165 -14.82 -6.31 17.34
C ILE A 165 -14.42 -4.93 17.89
N GLU A 166 -14.76 -4.64 19.14
CA GLU A 166 -14.39 -3.37 19.78
C GLU A 166 -12.89 -3.28 20.01
N GLY A 167 -12.22 -4.39 20.35
CA GLY A 167 -10.77 -4.46 20.40
C GLY A 167 -10.11 -4.16 19.05
N VAL A 168 -10.68 -4.68 17.95
CA VAL A 168 -10.22 -4.37 16.57
C VAL A 168 -10.40 -2.88 16.25
N LYS A 169 -11.55 -2.31 16.54
CA LYS A 169 -11.82 -0.87 16.33
C LYS A 169 -10.82 0.00 17.10
N ASN A 170 -10.61 -0.33 18.37
CA ASN A 170 -9.66 0.39 19.22
C ASN A 170 -8.21 0.27 18.71
N ALA A 171 -7.79 -0.91 18.23
CA ALA A 171 -6.46 -1.09 17.63
C ALA A 171 -6.27 -0.20 16.40
N ILE A 172 -7.28 -0.11 15.52
CA ILE A 172 -7.24 0.75 14.34
C ILE A 172 -7.13 2.22 14.75
N LEU A 173 -8.00 2.70 15.64
CA LEU A 173 -7.99 4.09 16.10
C LEU A 173 -6.69 4.46 16.82
N THR A 174 -6.16 3.56 17.64
CA THR A 174 -4.87 3.75 18.32
C THR A 174 -3.74 3.94 17.31
N ALA A 175 -3.65 3.03 16.32
CA ALA A 175 -2.59 3.12 15.31
C ALA A 175 -2.67 4.43 14.50
N VAL A 176 -3.88 4.87 14.13
CA VAL A 176 -4.07 6.11 13.36
C VAL A 176 -3.80 7.35 14.23
N SER A 177 -4.25 7.36 15.49
CA SER A 177 -4.01 8.46 16.41
C SER A 177 -2.51 8.62 16.71
N ASP A 178 -1.79 7.51 16.93
CA ASP A 178 -0.35 7.50 17.17
C ASP A 178 0.43 7.98 15.93
N ALA A 179 -0.07 7.63 14.74
CA ALA A 179 0.51 8.09 13.48
C ALA A 179 0.40 9.61 13.33
N GLY A 180 -0.77 10.16 13.60
CA GLY A 180 -1.04 11.58 13.54
C GLY A 180 -0.53 12.23 12.24
N PRO A 181 0.11 13.39 12.31
CA PRO A 181 0.67 14.09 11.15
C PRO A 181 1.84 13.36 10.49
N ASN A 182 2.53 12.45 11.22
CA ASN A 182 3.74 11.77 10.72
C ASN A 182 3.46 10.81 9.56
N ALA A 183 2.21 10.39 9.38
CA ALA A 183 1.81 9.56 8.25
C ALA A 183 1.49 10.35 6.96
N CYS A 184 1.63 11.68 6.96
CA CYS A 184 1.27 12.57 5.85
C CYS A 184 -0.17 12.35 5.37
N PRO A 185 -1.20 12.63 6.23
CA PRO A 185 -2.60 12.46 5.85
C PRO A 185 -3.03 13.41 4.72
N PRO A 186 -4.12 13.08 3.98
CA PRO A 186 -5.07 12.00 4.30
C PRO A 186 -4.50 10.60 4.01
N MET A 187 -4.77 9.66 4.91
CA MET A 187 -4.19 8.31 4.89
C MET A 187 -5.05 7.32 4.10
N VAL A 188 -4.43 6.22 3.68
CA VAL A 188 -5.13 4.97 3.41
C VAL A 188 -4.71 3.97 4.48
N VAL A 189 -5.68 3.33 5.12
CA VAL A 189 -5.46 2.41 6.24
C VAL A 189 -5.79 0.99 5.80
N GLY A 190 -4.76 0.15 5.72
CA GLY A 190 -4.92 -1.28 5.45
C GLY A 190 -4.93 -2.06 6.76
N VAL A 191 -5.90 -2.94 6.93
CA VAL A 191 -6.06 -3.73 8.14
C VAL A 191 -6.09 -5.21 7.81
N GLY A 192 -5.35 -6.01 8.57
CA GLY A 192 -5.41 -7.47 8.51
C GLY A 192 -5.88 -8.03 9.85
N VAL A 193 -6.96 -8.80 9.84
CA VAL A 193 -7.55 -9.40 11.04
C VAL A 193 -7.54 -10.91 10.93
N GLY A 194 -6.98 -11.58 11.92
CA GLY A 194 -6.87 -13.04 11.96
C GLY A 194 -5.58 -13.59 11.36
N GLY A 195 -5.54 -14.89 11.10
CA GLY A 195 -4.33 -15.61 10.71
C GLY A 195 -3.34 -15.77 11.88
N THR A 196 -2.09 -15.50 11.59
CA THR A 196 -0.94 -15.50 12.51
C THR A 196 -0.30 -14.12 12.55
N PHE A 197 0.74 -13.93 13.37
CA PHE A 197 1.48 -12.67 13.52
C PHE A 197 1.92 -12.08 12.16
N GLU A 198 2.57 -12.89 11.34
CA GLU A 198 3.03 -12.47 10.00
C GLU A 198 1.88 -12.36 8.99
N LYS A 199 0.88 -13.26 9.10
CA LYS A 199 -0.23 -13.27 8.15
C LYS A 199 -1.09 -12.02 8.25
N CYS A 200 -1.42 -11.55 9.45
CA CYS A 200 -2.18 -10.32 9.61
C CYS A 200 -1.42 -9.10 9.07
N ALA A 201 -0.08 -9.05 9.26
CA ALA A 201 0.75 -7.97 8.74
C ALA A 201 0.79 -7.95 7.20
N ILE A 202 0.95 -9.12 6.56
CA ILE A 202 0.92 -9.25 5.09
C ILE A 202 -0.46 -8.85 4.55
N MET A 203 -1.55 -9.28 5.21
CA MET A 203 -2.92 -8.92 4.82
C MET A 203 -3.18 -7.41 4.93
N ALA A 204 -2.71 -6.77 6.00
CA ALA A 204 -2.81 -5.32 6.16
C ALA A 204 -2.10 -4.57 5.03
N LYS A 205 -0.92 -5.02 4.64
CA LYS A 205 -0.18 -4.44 3.52
C LYS A 205 -0.88 -4.69 2.18
N LYS A 206 -1.39 -5.90 1.94
CA LYS A 206 -2.17 -6.21 0.72
C LYS A 206 -3.48 -5.39 0.68
N ALA A 207 -4.10 -5.09 1.81
CA ALA A 207 -5.30 -4.27 1.88
C ALA A 207 -5.08 -2.83 1.35
N LEU A 208 -3.87 -2.29 1.46
CA LEU A 208 -3.52 -0.99 0.88
C LEU A 208 -3.58 -0.96 -0.66
N THR A 209 -3.55 -2.11 -1.32
CA THR A 209 -3.60 -2.22 -2.79
C THR A 209 -5.03 -2.41 -3.32
N ARG A 210 -6.05 -2.41 -2.45
CA ARG A 210 -7.44 -2.35 -2.86
C ARG A 210 -7.80 -0.93 -3.24
N GLU A 211 -8.58 -0.77 -4.30
CA GLU A 211 -9.03 0.53 -4.78
C GLU A 211 -9.75 1.34 -3.70
N ALA A 212 -9.45 2.62 -3.60
CA ALA A 212 -10.12 3.52 -2.67
C ALA A 212 -11.60 3.65 -3.05
N GLY A 213 -12.49 3.34 -2.10
CA GLY A 213 -13.94 3.30 -2.31
C GLY A 213 -14.48 1.91 -2.68
N ALA A 214 -13.63 0.92 -2.94
CA ALA A 214 -14.04 -0.46 -2.98
C ALA A 214 -14.11 -1.03 -1.56
N HIS A 215 -15.18 -1.76 -1.25
CA HIS A 215 -15.39 -2.38 0.05
C HIS A 215 -15.18 -3.90 -0.01
N SER A 216 -15.08 -4.52 1.16
CA SER A 216 -15.04 -5.97 1.30
C SER A 216 -16.31 -6.62 0.76
N ASP A 217 -16.19 -7.80 0.14
CA ASP A 217 -17.34 -8.62 -0.27
C ASP A 217 -18.08 -9.24 0.94
N ILE A 218 -17.49 -9.19 2.13
CA ILE A 218 -18.09 -9.65 3.38
C ILE A 218 -18.83 -8.48 4.01
N GLU A 219 -20.15 -8.56 4.08
CA GLU A 219 -21.04 -7.46 4.47
C GLU A 219 -20.65 -6.78 5.79
N TYR A 220 -20.48 -7.54 6.88
CA TYR A 220 -20.10 -6.96 8.17
C TYR A 220 -18.70 -6.30 8.15
N VAL A 221 -17.80 -6.76 7.29
CA VAL A 221 -16.47 -6.15 7.12
C VAL A 221 -16.61 -4.84 6.35
N ALA A 222 -17.43 -4.80 5.31
CA ALA A 222 -17.71 -3.58 4.56
C ALA A 222 -18.36 -2.49 5.42
N GLU A 223 -19.26 -2.89 6.33
CA GLU A 223 -19.84 -1.97 7.32
C GLU A 223 -18.77 -1.46 8.30
N LEU A 224 -17.91 -2.33 8.78
CA LEU A 224 -16.80 -1.96 9.66
C LEU A 224 -15.83 -1.00 8.98
N GLU A 225 -15.51 -1.20 7.71
CA GLU A 225 -14.66 -0.28 6.92
C GLU A 225 -15.25 1.14 6.88
N LYS A 226 -16.56 1.25 6.64
CA LYS A 226 -17.28 2.54 6.62
C LYS A 226 -17.30 3.21 7.99
N GLU A 227 -17.66 2.43 9.02
CA GLU A 227 -17.66 2.92 10.41
C GLU A 227 -16.28 3.43 10.83
N MET A 228 -15.22 2.69 10.49
CA MET A 228 -13.85 3.08 10.85
C MET A 228 -13.38 4.29 10.09
N LEU A 229 -13.74 4.45 8.82
CA LEU A 229 -13.41 5.64 8.04
C LEU A 229 -14.05 6.89 8.66
N GLU A 230 -15.32 6.82 9.06
CA GLU A 230 -16.02 7.90 9.74
C GLU A 230 -15.36 8.25 11.08
N LYS A 231 -15.08 7.24 11.92
CA LYS A 231 -14.42 7.43 13.22
C LYS A 231 -13.03 8.03 13.10
N ILE A 232 -12.25 7.60 12.11
CA ILE A 232 -10.90 8.15 11.82
C ILE A 232 -11.00 9.61 11.37
N ASN A 233 -11.94 9.94 10.51
CA ASN A 233 -12.15 11.31 10.05
C ASN A 233 -12.59 12.23 11.20
N ASN A 234 -13.39 11.71 12.16
CA ASN A 234 -13.78 12.42 13.37
C ASN A 234 -12.64 12.66 14.37
N LEU A 235 -11.44 12.07 14.17
CA LEU A 235 -10.26 12.43 14.96
C LEU A 235 -9.77 13.86 14.67
N GLY A 236 -10.16 14.45 13.55
CA GLY A 236 -9.83 15.83 13.21
C GLY A 236 -8.35 16.09 12.92
N ILE A 237 -7.55 15.05 12.64
CA ILE A 237 -6.12 15.20 12.28
C ILE A 237 -6.01 16.02 10.99
N GLY A 238 -6.83 15.70 10.00
CA GLY A 238 -7.00 16.47 8.77
C GLY A 238 -5.81 16.42 7.80
N PRO A 239 -5.96 17.05 6.62
CA PRO A 239 -4.91 17.09 5.60
C PRO A 239 -3.61 17.70 6.12
N GLY A 240 -2.49 17.02 5.86
CA GLY A 240 -1.18 17.42 6.35
C GLY A 240 -1.01 17.35 7.87
N GLY A 241 -2.01 16.87 8.61
CA GLY A 241 -2.01 16.89 10.07
C GLY A 241 -2.29 18.27 10.67
N LEU A 242 -2.90 19.17 9.89
CA LEU A 242 -3.14 20.57 10.29
C LEU A 242 -4.61 20.86 10.62
N GLY A 243 -5.35 19.82 10.95
CA GLY A 243 -6.78 19.90 11.27
C GLY A 243 -7.66 19.83 10.03
N GLY A 244 -8.88 19.34 10.23
CA GLY A 244 -9.88 19.19 9.16
C GLY A 244 -10.65 17.88 9.27
N SER A 245 -11.61 17.71 8.37
CA SER A 245 -12.52 16.56 8.36
C SER A 245 -11.99 15.36 7.55
N THR A 246 -10.87 15.51 6.83
CA THR A 246 -10.29 14.45 5.99
C THR A 246 -8.97 13.94 6.57
N THR A 247 -9.03 12.98 7.46
CA THR A 247 -7.86 12.29 8.02
C THR A 247 -7.45 11.08 7.19
N ALA A 248 -8.44 10.34 6.66
CA ALA A 248 -8.22 9.19 5.78
C ALA A 248 -9.14 9.24 4.56
N LEU A 249 -8.68 8.63 3.46
CA LEU A 249 -9.42 8.45 2.21
C LEU A 249 -10.11 7.09 2.14
N ALA A 250 -9.51 6.07 2.74
CA ALA A 250 -10.05 4.72 2.77
C ALA A 250 -9.56 3.94 3.98
N VAL A 251 -10.39 3.00 4.43
CA VAL A 251 -10.05 1.91 5.36
C VAL A 251 -10.41 0.61 4.66
N ASN A 252 -9.42 -0.23 4.45
CA ASN A 252 -9.58 -1.52 3.77
C ASN A 252 -9.21 -2.64 4.75
N ILE A 253 -10.12 -3.58 5.00
CA ILE A 253 -9.95 -4.67 5.97
C ILE A 253 -9.96 -6.01 5.24
N ASN A 254 -8.91 -6.81 5.44
CA ASN A 254 -8.84 -8.20 5.02
C ASN A 254 -8.92 -9.10 6.25
N THR A 255 -9.69 -10.18 6.15
CA THR A 255 -9.85 -11.16 7.23
C THR A 255 -9.32 -12.52 6.82
N TYR A 256 -8.91 -13.32 7.80
CA TYR A 256 -8.46 -14.70 7.58
C TYR A 256 -8.80 -15.57 8.82
N PRO A 257 -9.13 -16.85 8.63
CA PRO A 257 -9.30 -17.76 9.76
C PRO A 257 -8.12 -17.74 10.72
N THR A 258 -8.40 -17.79 12.02
CA THR A 258 -7.38 -17.73 13.07
C THR A 258 -7.55 -18.84 14.10
N HIS A 259 -6.55 -19.03 14.96
CA HIS A 259 -6.64 -19.97 16.07
C HIS A 259 -7.66 -19.50 17.10
N ILE A 260 -8.42 -20.44 17.70
CA ILE A 260 -9.51 -20.13 18.65
C ILE A 260 -9.08 -19.25 19.85
N ALA A 261 -7.80 -19.29 20.20
CA ALA A 261 -7.24 -18.53 21.34
C ALA A 261 -6.60 -17.19 20.94
N GLY A 262 -6.67 -16.79 19.66
CA GLY A 262 -5.99 -15.58 19.16
C GLY A 262 -6.90 -14.65 18.38
N LEU A 263 -6.55 -13.35 18.38
CA LEU A 263 -7.15 -12.32 17.52
C LEU A 263 -6.05 -11.34 17.09
N PRO A 264 -5.12 -11.77 16.21
CA PRO A 264 -4.09 -10.86 15.70
C PRO A 264 -4.71 -9.81 14.79
N VAL A 265 -4.24 -8.56 14.94
CA VAL A 265 -4.67 -7.42 14.14
C VAL A 265 -3.44 -6.63 13.73
N ALA A 266 -3.28 -6.37 12.46
CA ALA A 266 -2.27 -5.47 11.95
C ALA A 266 -2.92 -4.26 11.28
N VAL A 267 -2.36 -3.09 11.52
CA VAL A 267 -2.76 -1.82 10.89
C VAL A 267 -1.57 -1.27 10.15
N ASN A 268 -1.62 -1.29 8.82
CA ASN A 268 -0.58 -0.73 7.96
C ASN A 268 -1.06 0.60 7.39
N ILE A 269 -0.32 1.66 7.63
CA ILE A 269 -0.70 3.02 7.25
C ILE A 269 0.05 3.43 5.99
N CYS A 270 -0.65 4.01 5.03
CA CYS A 270 -0.08 4.66 3.87
C CYS A 270 -0.49 6.13 3.81
N CYS A 271 0.41 6.99 3.33
CA CYS A 271 0.13 8.42 3.15
C CYS A 271 -0.81 8.66 1.95
N HIS A 272 -1.13 9.93 1.68
CA HIS A 272 -1.96 10.34 0.54
C HIS A 272 -1.41 9.91 -0.82
N VAL A 273 -0.12 9.59 -0.92
CA VAL A 273 0.48 9.01 -2.12
C VAL A 273 0.46 7.48 -2.00
N ASN A 274 -0.73 6.91 -1.84
CA ASN A 274 -0.92 5.45 -1.90
C ASN A 274 -0.90 5.01 -3.35
N ARG A 275 0.22 4.44 -3.76
CA ARG A 275 0.52 4.06 -5.15
C ARG A 275 0.43 2.55 -5.30
N HIS A 276 -0.28 2.08 -6.29
CA HIS A 276 -0.22 0.68 -6.71
C HIS A 276 -0.54 0.55 -8.20
N VAL A 277 0.08 -0.44 -8.83
CA VAL A 277 -0.13 -0.78 -10.24
C VAL A 277 -0.29 -2.28 -10.33
N VAL A 278 -1.23 -2.72 -11.15
CA VAL A 278 -1.48 -4.14 -11.42
C VAL A 278 -1.19 -4.43 -12.88
N LYS A 279 -0.48 -5.52 -13.16
CA LYS A 279 -0.23 -6.04 -14.51
C LYS A 279 -0.46 -7.54 -14.54
N GLU A 280 -1.11 -8.02 -15.57
CA GLU A 280 -1.33 -9.45 -15.82
C GLU A 280 -0.55 -9.86 -17.07
N LEU A 281 0.18 -10.95 -16.96
CA LEU A 281 0.95 -11.59 -18.03
C LEU A 281 0.38 -12.95 -18.33
#